data_0a30eac00c95cbebab0bdb2c6a1a2c9b
#
_entry.id   0a30eac00c95cbebab0bdb2c6a1a2c9b
#
_cell.length_a   1.000
_cell.length_b   1.000
_cell.length_c   1.000
_cell.angle_alpha   90.00
_cell.angle_beta   90.00
_cell.angle_gamma   90.00
#
_symmetry.space_group_name_H-M   'P 1'
#
loop_
_entity.id
_entity.type
_entity.pdbx_description
1 polymer ?
#
loop_
_entity_poly.entity_id
_entity_poly.type
_entity_poly.pdbx_seq_one_letter_code
_entity_poly.pdbx_strand_id
1 'polypeptide(L)'
;MKKILIIKSSSMGDIIHALPVAHDIRQALPDARIDWVAEESFADIPPLAPAVEKVYVTAFRRWRKSPFSVKTRREVSALKAELQAEHYDIVIDIQGLIRSGLVARWTKAPTVGYTRQTIREPLAAFFISNISISPRHWAP
;
A
#
# COMPACT_ATOMS: atom_id res chain seq x y z
N MET A 1 -9.92 0.00 14.73
CA MET A 1 -9.51 0.75 13.54
C MET A 1 -8.79 -0.17 12.58
N LYS A 2 -9.20 -0.19 11.32
CA LYS A 2 -8.52 -1.00 10.31
C LYS A 2 -7.34 -0.25 9.74
N LYS A 3 -6.24 -0.97 9.51
CA LYS A 3 -5.03 -0.40 8.94
C LYS A 3 -4.79 -1.02 7.57
N ILE A 4 -4.71 -0.18 6.56
CA ILE A 4 -4.60 -0.58 5.16
C ILE A 4 -3.36 0.05 4.56
N LEU A 5 -2.55 -0.76 3.88
CA LEU A 5 -1.36 -0.29 3.20
C LEU A 5 -1.52 -0.46 1.70
N ILE A 6 -1.30 0.61 0.95
CA ILE A 6 -1.34 0.58 -0.51
C ILE A 6 0.10 0.65 -1.02
N ILE A 7 0.46 -0.24 -1.93
CA ILE A 7 1.78 -0.23 -2.57
C ILE A 7 1.62 0.20 -4.02
N LYS A 8 2.03 1.41 -4.31
CA LYS A 8 2.16 1.92 -5.67
C LYS A 8 3.37 2.83 -5.70
N SER A 9 4.51 2.27 -6.11
CA SER A 9 5.83 2.89 -5.94
C SER A 9 6.20 3.85 -7.05
N SER A 10 5.73 3.64 -8.26
CA SER A 10 6.10 4.42 -9.46
C SER A 10 5.06 4.19 -10.56
N SER A 11 5.05 4.95 -11.61
CA SER A 11 5.72 6.24 -11.75
C SER A 11 4.75 7.37 -11.36
N MET A 12 5.13 8.62 -11.58
CA MET A 12 4.32 9.77 -11.14
C MET A 12 2.87 9.68 -11.62
N GLY A 13 2.66 9.52 -12.93
CA GLY A 13 1.30 9.42 -13.47
C GLY A 13 0.53 8.23 -12.95
N ASP A 14 1.19 7.09 -12.78
CA ASP A 14 0.56 5.88 -12.26
C ASP A 14 0.13 6.05 -10.81
N ILE A 15 0.94 6.72 -9.99
CA ILE A 15 0.59 6.98 -8.60
C ILE A 15 -0.61 7.93 -8.55
N ILE A 16 -0.60 8.99 -9.35
CA ILE A 16 -1.71 9.95 -9.39
C ILE A 16 -3.02 9.23 -9.76
N HIS A 17 -2.97 8.33 -10.74
CA HIS A 17 -4.15 7.56 -11.14
C HIS A 17 -4.60 6.56 -10.07
N ALA A 18 -3.73 6.19 -9.15
CA ALA A 18 -4.07 5.26 -8.07
C ALA A 18 -4.59 5.97 -6.82
N LEU A 19 -4.38 7.28 -6.67
CA LEU A 19 -4.84 8.01 -5.50
C LEU A 19 -6.33 7.85 -5.20
N PRO A 20 -7.24 7.78 -6.20
CA PRO A 20 -8.65 7.54 -5.92
C PRO A 20 -8.96 6.27 -5.14
N VAL A 21 -8.07 5.27 -5.18
CA VAL A 21 -8.26 4.04 -4.38
C VAL A 21 -8.30 4.38 -2.89
N ALA A 22 -7.41 5.27 -2.44
CA ALA A 22 -7.40 5.70 -1.04
C ALA A 22 -8.70 6.43 -0.68
N HIS A 23 -9.19 7.27 -1.59
CA HIS A 23 -10.46 7.97 -1.39
C HIS A 23 -11.62 6.98 -1.28
N ASP A 24 -11.68 5.99 -2.18
CA ASP A 24 -12.74 4.99 -2.18
C ASP A 24 -12.75 4.18 -0.88
N ILE A 25 -11.57 3.82 -0.37
CA ILE A 25 -11.45 3.11 0.88
C ILE A 25 -11.96 3.98 2.04
N ARG A 26 -11.59 5.25 2.05
CA ARG A 26 -12.05 6.17 3.10
C ARG A 26 -13.55 6.35 3.08
N GLN A 27 -14.18 6.35 1.90
CA GLN A 27 -15.63 6.42 1.79
C GLN A 27 -16.31 5.19 2.39
N ALA A 28 -15.72 4.01 2.16
CA ALA A 28 -16.26 2.75 2.67
C ALA A 28 -15.96 2.54 4.15
N LEU A 29 -14.81 3.00 4.61
CA LEU A 29 -14.32 2.80 5.98
C LEU A 29 -13.81 4.15 6.53
N PRO A 30 -14.71 5.00 7.03
CA PRO A 30 -14.32 6.34 7.49
C PRO A 30 -13.23 6.35 8.57
N ASP A 31 -13.17 5.30 9.39
CA ASP A 31 -12.20 5.23 10.47
C ASP A 31 -10.92 4.48 10.11
N ALA A 32 -10.80 4.00 8.88
CA ALA A 32 -9.60 3.26 8.48
C ALA A 32 -8.39 4.20 8.39
N ARG A 33 -7.24 3.67 8.80
CA ARG A 33 -5.96 4.32 8.55
C ARG A 33 -5.42 3.80 7.24
N ILE A 34 -5.09 4.69 6.33
CA ILE A 34 -4.60 4.35 5.00
C ILE A 34 -3.19 4.89 4.86
N ASP A 35 -2.23 3.98 4.66
CA ASP A 35 -0.84 4.34 4.45
C ASP A 35 -0.43 3.92 3.04
N TRP A 36 0.69 4.44 2.58
CA TRP A 36 1.14 4.25 1.20
C TRP A 36 2.63 3.96 1.15
N VAL A 37 3.06 3.10 0.21
CA VAL A 37 4.47 2.87 -0.09
C VAL A 37 4.78 3.45 -1.46
N ALA A 38 5.78 4.32 -1.52
CA ALA A 38 6.24 4.92 -2.77
C ALA A 38 7.76 4.92 -2.82
N GLU A 39 8.32 4.88 -4.03
CA GLU A 39 9.74 5.03 -4.23
C GLU A 39 10.17 6.46 -3.88
N GLU A 40 11.40 6.65 -3.39
CA GLU A 40 11.86 7.94 -2.88
C GLU A 40 11.68 9.10 -3.86
N SER A 41 11.80 8.83 -5.16
CA SER A 41 11.62 9.87 -6.19
C SER A 41 10.20 10.39 -6.28
N PHE A 42 9.22 9.64 -5.77
CA PHE A 42 7.81 9.95 -5.91
C PHE A 42 7.08 10.06 -4.56
N ALA A 43 7.83 10.11 -3.47
CA ALA A 43 7.25 10.07 -2.13
C ALA A 43 6.37 11.28 -1.79
N ASP A 44 6.51 12.37 -2.54
CA ASP A 44 5.71 13.59 -2.31
C ASP A 44 4.31 13.52 -2.92
N ILE A 45 4.04 12.50 -3.74
CA ILE A 45 2.76 12.41 -4.45
C ILE A 45 1.62 11.85 -3.59
N PRO A 46 1.80 10.71 -2.89
CA PRO A 46 0.70 10.16 -2.09
C PRO A 46 0.11 11.12 -1.06
N PRO A 47 0.92 12.01 -0.41
CA PRO A 47 0.33 12.95 0.55
C PRO A 47 -0.64 13.95 -0.06
N LEU A 48 -0.69 14.08 -1.39
CA LEU A 48 -1.68 14.92 -2.06
C LEU A 48 -3.10 14.39 -1.86
N ALA A 49 -3.26 13.10 -1.55
CA ALA A 49 -4.55 12.53 -1.23
C ALA A 49 -4.81 12.68 0.27
N PRO A 50 -5.87 13.42 0.69
CA PRO A 50 -6.14 13.63 2.11
C PRO A 50 -6.36 12.34 2.91
N ALA A 51 -6.78 11.27 2.24
CA ALA A 51 -7.02 10.00 2.91
C ALA A 51 -5.73 9.27 3.32
N VAL A 52 -4.59 9.62 2.73
CA VAL A 52 -3.31 8.98 3.04
C VAL A 52 -2.70 9.63 4.27
N GLU A 53 -2.43 8.82 5.31
CA GLU A 53 -1.89 9.33 6.56
C GLU A 53 -0.36 9.25 6.63
N LYS A 54 0.22 8.12 6.22
CA LYS A 54 1.66 7.91 6.32
C LYS A 54 2.20 7.35 5.00
N VAL A 55 3.38 7.81 4.62
CA VAL A 55 4.07 7.31 3.43
C VAL A 55 5.38 6.65 3.84
N TYR A 56 5.52 5.39 3.46
CA TYR A 56 6.79 4.67 3.58
C TYR A 56 7.56 4.84 2.28
N VAL A 57 8.86 5.00 2.41
CA VAL A 57 9.73 5.30 1.28
C VAL A 57 10.63 4.11 1.01
N THR A 58 10.60 3.62 -0.24
CA THR A 58 11.55 2.62 -0.71
C THR A 58 12.59 3.30 -1.60
N ALA A 59 13.73 2.67 -1.74
CA ALA A 59 14.81 3.17 -2.58
C ALA A 59 15.42 2.03 -3.39
N PHE A 60 14.56 1.22 -4.01
CA PHE A 60 15.01 0.05 -4.76
C PHE A 60 16.00 0.39 -5.86
N ARG A 61 15.81 1.52 -6.52
CA ARG A 61 16.72 1.95 -7.57
C ARG A 61 18.13 2.16 -7.03
N ARG A 62 18.24 2.77 -5.85
CA ARG A 62 19.51 3.00 -5.17
C ARG A 62 20.04 1.72 -4.53
N TRP A 63 19.17 0.93 -3.91
CA TRP A 63 19.54 -0.31 -3.23
C TRP A 63 20.12 -1.34 -4.21
N ARG A 64 19.59 -1.40 -5.43
CA ARG A 64 20.11 -2.31 -6.45
C ARG A 64 21.58 -2.05 -6.80
N LYS A 65 21.99 -0.80 -6.73
CA LYS A 65 23.38 -0.42 -7.06
C LYS A 65 24.37 -0.85 -5.99
N SER A 66 23.91 -0.96 -4.74
CA SER A 66 24.79 -1.30 -3.62
C SER A 66 24.04 -2.18 -2.62
N PRO A 67 23.65 -3.41 -3.03
CA PRO A 67 22.75 -4.24 -2.20
C PRO A 67 23.38 -4.70 -0.90
N PHE A 68 24.69 -4.79 -0.83
CA PHE A 68 25.38 -5.27 0.37
C PHE A 68 25.98 -4.14 1.22
N SER A 69 25.76 -2.88 0.87
CA SER A 69 26.26 -1.77 1.67
C SER A 69 25.56 -1.72 3.02
N VAL A 70 26.27 -1.19 4.01
CA VAL A 70 25.71 -1.04 5.37
C VAL A 70 24.47 -0.13 5.33
N LYS A 71 24.55 0.94 4.53
CA LYS A 71 23.43 1.89 4.41
C LYS A 71 22.18 1.21 3.87
N THR A 72 22.31 0.42 2.79
CA THR A 72 21.18 -0.30 2.19
C THR A 72 20.57 -1.26 3.21
N ARG A 73 21.40 -2.04 3.88
CA ARG A 73 20.92 -3.03 4.87
C ARG A 73 20.20 -2.35 6.03
N ARG A 74 20.69 -1.20 6.50
CA ARG A 74 20.05 -0.43 7.57
C ARG A 74 18.70 0.09 7.14
N GLU A 75 18.62 0.67 5.95
CA GLU A 75 17.37 1.21 5.43
C GLU A 75 16.31 0.14 5.24
N VAL A 76 16.70 -1.01 4.66
CA VAL A 76 15.78 -2.14 4.46
C VAL A 76 15.32 -2.70 5.80
N SER A 77 16.24 -2.89 6.75
CA SER A 77 15.88 -3.41 8.07
C SER A 77 14.93 -2.48 8.82
N ALA A 78 15.18 -1.17 8.74
CA ALA A 78 14.32 -0.18 9.39
C ALA A 78 12.92 -0.20 8.79
N LEU A 79 12.83 -0.26 7.46
CA LEU A 79 11.54 -0.30 6.78
C LEU A 79 10.75 -1.56 7.14
N LYS A 80 11.41 -2.71 7.12
CA LYS A 80 10.78 -3.98 7.53
C LYS A 80 10.24 -3.90 8.94
N ALA A 81 11.04 -3.38 9.87
CA ALA A 81 10.63 -3.26 11.27
C ALA A 81 9.42 -2.35 11.42
N GLU A 82 9.42 -1.20 10.74
CA GLU A 82 8.29 -0.28 10.78
C GLU A 82 7.01 -0.90 10.23
N LEU A 83 7.11 -1.59 9.09
CA LEU A 83 5.96 -2.22 8.46
C LEU A 83 5.37 -3.33 9.34
N GLN A 84 6.22 -4.13 9.97
CA GLN A 84 5.77 -5.21 10.84
C GLN A 84 5.15 -4.68 12.12
N ALA A 85 5.68 -3.60 12.66
CA ALA A 85 5.18 -3.01 13.91
C ALA A 85 3.75 -2.46 13.77
N GLU A 86 3.35 -2.07 12.57
CA GLU A 86 2.03 -1.48 12.35
C GLU A 86 0.90 -2.52 12.31
N HIS A 87 1.20 -3.78 12.04
CA HIS A 87 0.20 -4.85 11.98
C HIS A 87 -0.96 -4.53 11.05
N TYR A 88 -0.66 -4.36 9.76
CA TYR A 88 -1.68 -4.04 8.76
C TYR A 88 -2.71 -5.16 8.64
N ASP A 89 -3.97 -4.78 8.48
CA ASP A 89 -5.06 -5.73 8.28
C ASP A 89 -5.08 -6.25 6.85
N ILE A 90 -4.73 -5.41 5.89
CA ILE A 90 -4.64 -5.78 4.48
C ILE A 90 -3.63 -4.89 3.75
N VAL A 91 -2.96 -5.48 2.79
CA VAL A 91 -2.05 -4.77 1.87
C VAL A 91 -2.62 -4.87 0.47
N ILE A 92 -2.71 -3.74 -0.21
CA ILE A 92 -3.20 -3.67 -1.59
C ILE A 92 -2.01 -3.34 -2.48
N ASP A 93 -1.56 -4.33 -3.25
CA ASP A 93 -0.41 -4.18 -4.14
C ASP A 93 -0.87 -3.83 -5.54
N ILE A 94 -0.90 -2.54 -5.85
CA ILE A 94 -1.27 -2.04 -7.18
C ILE A 94 -0.08 -2.07 -8.14
N GLN A 95 1.13 -2.08 -7.60
CA GLN A 95 2.34 -2.09 -8.43
C GLN A 95 2.53 -3.39 -9.20
N GLY A 96 2.27 -4.54 -8.56
CA GLY A 96 2.27 -5.82 -9.23
C GLY A 96 3.63 -6.31 -9.72
N LEU A 97 4.73 -5.87 -9.10
CA LEU A 97 6.08 -6.26 -9.44
C LEU A 97 6.66 -7.17 -8.35
N ILE A 98 7.79 -7.82 -8.67
CA ILE A 98 8.49 -8.65 -7.69
C ILE A 98 8.89 -7.83 -6.47
N ARG A 99 9.40 -6.61 -6.67
CA ARG A 99 9.81 -5.72 -5.56
C ARG A 99 8.62 -5.35 -4.68
N SER A 100 7.47 -5.05 -5.26
CA SER A 100 6.29 -4.70 -4.47
C SER A 100 5.76 -5.90 -3.70
N GLY A 101 5.82 -7.08 -4.30
CA GLY A 101 5.47 -8.32 -3.62
C GLY A 101 6.39 -8.59 -2.44
N LEU A 102 7.67 -8.27 -2.56
CA LEU A 102 8.63 -8.39 -1.46
C LEU A 102 8.25 -7.46 -0.30
N VAL A 103 7.94 -6.21 -0.59
CA VAL A 103 7.50 -5.24 0.43
C VAL A 103 6.22 -5.74 1.11
N ALA A 104 5.27 -6.23 0.32
CA ALA A 104 4.03 -6.78 0.88
C ALA A 104 4.31 -7.93 1.85
N ARG A 105 5.23 -8.81 1.52
CA ARG A 105 5.62 -9.92 2.41
C ARG A 105 6.25 -9.43 3.70
N TRP A 106 6.97 -8.34 3.65
CA TRP A 106 7.58 -7.76 4.87
C TRP A 106 6.53 -7.35 5.90
N THR A 107 5.33 -7.01 5.46
CA THR A 107 4.25 -6.64 6.38
C THR A 107 3.67 -7.82 7.15
N LYS A 108 3.81 -9.03 6.62
CA LYS A 108 3.19 -10.26 7.14
C LYS A 108 1.67 -10.19 7.15
N ALA A 109 1.08 -9.29 6.39
CA ALA A 109 -0.36 -9.11 6.31
C ALA A 109 -0.92 -9.77 5.04
N PRO A 110 -2.23 -10.09 5.00
CA PRO A 110 -2.88 -10.53 3.77
C PRO A 110 -2.71 -9.50 2.66
N THR A 111 -2.42 -9.97 1.46
CA THR A 111 -2.17 -9.08 0.32
C THR A 111 -3.12 -9.40 -0.82
N VAL A 112 -3.73 -8.35 -1.40
CA VAL A 112 -4.45 -8.44 -2.65
C VAL A 112 -3.74 -7.57 -3.67
N GLY A 113 -3.79 -7.98 -4.93
CA GLY A 113 -3.01 -7.28 -5.94
C GLY A 113 -3.78 -7.00 -7.21
N TYR A 114 -3.12 -6.28 -8.13
CA TYR A 114 -3.43 -6.12 -9.54
C TYR A 114 -4.08 -4.81 -9.94
N THR A 115 -4.86 -4.83 -11.04
CA THR A 115 -5.48 -3.67 -11.63
C THR A 115 -6.64 -3.17 -10.78
N ARG A 116 -7.04 -1.93 -11.03
CA ARG A 116 -8.16 -1.33 -10.29
C ARG A 116 -9.44 -2.15 -10.39
N GLN A 117 -9.66 -2.80 -11.53
CA GLN A 117 -10.85 -3.60 -11.74
C GLN A 117 -10.85 -4.88 -10.90
N THR A 118 -9.70 -5.53 -10.79
CA THR A 118 -9.58 -6.77 -10.04
C THR A 118 -9.46 -6.55 -8.52
N ILE A 119 -9.08 -5.35 -8.09
CA ILE A 119 -8.99 -5.02 -6.67
C ILE A 119 -10.36 -4.90 -6.02
N ARG A 120 -11.36 -4.43 -6.76
CA ARG A 120 -12.70 -4.20 -6.20
C ARG A 120 -13.32 -5.45 -5.57
N GLU A 121 -13.26 -6.58 -6.28
CA GLU A 121 -13.87 -7.81 -5.79
C GLU A 121 -13.19 -8.36 -4.53
N PRO A 122 -11.86 -8.53 -4.50
CA PRO A 122 -11.20 -8.97 -3.26
C PRO A 122 -11.42 -8.01 -2.11
N LEU A 123 -11.42 -6.72 -2.39
CA LEU A 123 -11.64 -5.71 -1.37
C LEU A 123 -13.05 -5.80 -0.79
N ALA A 124 -14.05 -5.95 -1.65
CA ALA A 124 -15.43 -6.12 -1.21
C ALA A 124 -15.59 -7.37 -0.37
N ALA A 125 -15.01 -8.49 -0.80
CA ALA A 125 -15.06 -9.74 -0.05
C ALA A 125 -14.40 -9.59 1.32
N PHE A 126 -13.23 -8.93 1.38
CA PHE A 126 -12.54 -8.66 2.63
C PHE A 126 -13.42 -7.85 3.59
N PHE A 127 -14.02 -6.78 3.09
CA PHE A 127 -14.84 -5.89 3.92
C PHE A 127 -16.11 -6.59 4.41
N ILE A 128 -16.75 -7.37 3.57
CA ILE A 128 -17.93 -8.13 3.95
C ILE A 128 -17.57 -9.14 5.05
N SER A 129 -16.49 -9.86 4.88
CA SER A 129 -16.07 -10.92 5.82
C SER A 129 -15.60 -10.37 7.16
N ASN A 130 -14.90 -9.22 7.15
CA ASN A 130 -14.19 -8.73 8.33
C ASN A 130 -14.83 -7.51 8.98
N ILE A 131 -15.70 -6.79 8.26
CA ILE A 131 -16.20 -5.50 8.70
C ILE A 131 -17.72 -5.41 8.60
N SER A 132 -18.36 -6.44 8.05
CA SER A 132 -19.82 -6.51 7.91
C SER A 132 -20.42 -5.36 7.09
N ILE A 133 -19.74 -4.97 6.01
CA ILE A 133 -20.25 -3.95 5.10
C ILE A 133 -21.20 -4.61 4.10
N SER A 134 -22.32 -3.94 3.80
CA SER A 134 -23.28 -4.44 2.82
C SER A 134 -22.64 -4.53 1.42
N PRO A 135 -22.88 -5.65 0.69
CA PRO A 135 -22.35 -5.79 -0.67
C PRO A 135 -22.74 -4.66 -1.60
N ARG A 136 -23.82 -3.98 -1.35
CA ARG A 136 -24.28 -2.86 -2.20
C ARG A 136 -23.32 -1.70 -2.26
N HIS A 137 -22.45 -1.54 -1.27
CA HIS A 137 -21.44 -0.48 -1.27
C HIS A 137 -20.37 -0.70 -2.33
N TRP A 138 -20.25 -1.92 -2.84
CA TRP A 138 -19.21 -2.32 -3.78
C TRP A 138 -19.74 -2.67 -5.16
N ALA A 139 -21.05 -2.59 -5.36
CA ALA A 139 -21.64 -2.80 -6.67
C ALA A 139 -21.22 -1.67 -7.63
N PRO A 140 -20.90 -1.99 -8.88
CA PRO A 140 -20.55 -0.97 -9.88
C PRO A 140 -21.69 -0.01 -10.13
#